data_cf16c51969a0926a89d4cc967d94f6a3
#
_entry.id   cf16c51969a0926a89d4cc967d94f6a3
#
_cell.length_a   1.000
_cell.length_b   1.000
_cell.length_c   1.000
_cell.angle_alpha   90.00
_cell.angle_beta   90.00
_cell.angle_gamma   90.00
#
_symmetry.space_group_name_H-M   'P 1'
#
loop_
_entity.id
_entity.type
_entity.pdbx_description
1 polymer ?
#
loop_
_entity_poly.entity_id
_entity_poly.type
_entity_poly.pdbx_seq_one_letter_code
_entity_poly.pdbx_strand_id
1 'polypeptide(L)'
;MVTPRIAVSTVSFIDDYCQLYRNLFADVRNFESFKYLHVGMISELPRKTLPAIARTVGLKDGQSLHHFLRDAVWETNKLRKLRLWITKFLIGDQEITLCIDETGDKKRGQATDYVARQYIGNLGKIENGIVSVNSYGVVEGITYPLICKIFKPQRRLKAGDQYKTKPELAVEIIRELKAVGFKIKVVLADCLYGESENIMKVIRRLKLNFIVSIRKDHAVWLPVGQQKRYNRWQVYEQPLVNRKPEKRFMREIIFGQRRQIRYYQITKDATNNTDKNSWYIMTNLKNDILEDIALLYSLRNWIEYGFRQVKSELGWADFRLTDHASIERWWEIVMSAYLMVSCQARHFKFEALHTIPFDAQNDVKNDDSTPSLMNIFKMHPKWEKGTTWKSALNNIRLLIQPYIYYWLIRPWLEIFRIPGFQSCFSKLIANMNEFRVPLFDYVMAS
;
A
#
# COMPACT_ATOMS: atom_id res chain seq x y z
N MET A 1 -14.91 -7.16 -43.05
CA MET A 1 -14.15 -6.43 -42.02
C MET A 1 -14.32 -7.14 -40.68
N VAL A 2 -13.24 -7.46 -39.99
CA VAL A 2 -13.34 -8.03 -38.64
C VAL A 2 -13.55 -6.87 -37.68
N THR A 3 -14.69 -6.83 -36.99
CA THR A 3 -14.96 -5.80 -35.98
C THR A 3 -14.08 -6.03 -34.77
N PRO A 4 -13.30 -5.03 -34.30
CA PRO A 4 -12.51 -5.17 -33.10
C PRO A 4 -13.38 -5.52 -31.89
N ARG A 5 -12.99 -6.52 -31.12
CA ARG A 5 -13.68 -6.87 -29.89
C ARG A 5 -13.41 -5.79 -28.85
N ILE A 6 -14.47 -5.28 -28.23
CA ILE A 6 -14.40 -4.35 -27.11
C ILE A 6 -14.28 -5.15 -25.81
N ALA A 7 -13.49 -4.66 -24.84
CA ALA A 7 -13.36 -5.28 -23.54
C ALA A 7 -14.70 -5.23 -22.77
N VAL A 8 -15.06 -6.33 -22.13
CA VAL A 8 -16.26 -6.41 -21.29
C VAL A 8 -16.16 -5.40 -20.14
N SER A 9 -17.20 -4.59 -19.95
CA SER A 9 -17.28 -3.65 -18.83
C SER A 9 -17.45 -4.36 -17.50
N THR A 10 -16.86 -3.80 -16.45
CA THR A 10 -17.04 -4.25 -15.08
C THR A 10 -17.75 -3.17 -14.27
N VAL A 11 -17.07 -2.53 -13.34
CA VAL A 11 -17.56 -1.38 -12.60
C VAL A 11 -16.80 -0.14 -13.06
N SER A 12 -17.50 0.94 -13.35
CA SER A 12 -16.96 2.11 -14.05
C SER A 12 -15.67 2.64 -13.46
N PHE A 13 -15.59 2.91 -12.15
CA PHE A 13 -14.38 3.46 -11.55
C PHE A 13 -13.18 2.51 -11.61
N ILE A 14 -13.41 1.18 -11.67
CA ILE A 14 -12.36 0.18 -11.89
C ILE A 14 -11.94 0.18 -13.34
N ASP A 15 -12.91 0.25 -14.26
CA ASP A 15 -12.64 0.30 -15.69
C ASP A 15 -11.84 1.57 -16.03
N ASP A 16 -12.20 2.73 -15.49
CA ASP A 16 -11.51 4.00 -15.70
C ASP A 16 -10.05 3.92 -15.15
N TYR A 17 -9.86 3.39 -13.94
CA TYR A 17 -8.51 3.17 -13.41
C TYR A 17 -7.70 2.20 -14.27
N CYS A 18 -8.26 1.06 -14.64
CA CYS A 18 -7.58 0.06 -15.44
C CYS A 18 -7.28 0.56 -16.86
N GLN A 19 -8.09 1.47 -17.41
CA GLN A 19 -7.88 2.06 -18.73
C GLN A 19 -6.51 2.74 -18.85
N LEU A 20 -5.98 3.30 -17.77
CA LEU A 20 -4.63 3.86 -17.72
C LEU A 20 -3.54 2.85 -18.13
N TYR A 21 -3.80 1.56 -17.91
CA TYR A 21 -2.87 0.46 -18.21
C TYR A 21 -3.16 -0.27 -19.52
N ARG A 22 -4.19 0.15 -20.26
CA ARG A 22 -4.69 -0.57 -21.46
C ARG A 22 -3.58 -0.90 -22.45
N ASN A 23 -2.68 0.03 -22.71
CA ASN A 23 -1.62 -0.09 -23.72
C ASN A 23 -0.49 -1.07 -23.31
N LEU A 24 -0.51 -1.59 -22.09
CA LEU A 24 0.43 -2.63 -21.67
C LEU A 24 0.03 -4.03 -22.16
N PHE A 25 -1.21 -4.18 -22.64
CA PHE A 25 -1.79 -5.46 -23.03
C PHE A 25 -2.16 -5.44 -24.53
N ALA A 26 -1.48 -6.28 -25.29
CA ALA A 26 -1.78 -6.42 -26.74
C ALA A 26 -3.12 -7.11 -27.00
N ASP A 27 -3.55 -8.00 -26.08
CA ASP A 27 -4.78 -8.77 -26.18
C ASP A 27 -5.87 -8.24 -25.27
N VAL A 28 -7.09 -8.11 -25.79
CA VAL A 28 -8.28 -7.65 -25.05
C VAL A 28 -8.58 -8.57 -23.85
N ARG A 29 -8.39 -9.89 -23.97
CA ARG A 29 -8.63 -10.84 -22.88
C ARG A 29 -7.65 -10.65 -21.72
N ASN A 30 -6.39 -10.27 -22.01
CA ASN A 30 -5.42 -9.95 -20.99
C ASN A 30 -5.80 -8.68 -20.23
N PHE A 31 -6.29 -7.66 -20.92
CA PHE A 31 -6.82 -6.47 -20.30
C PHE A 31 -8.08 -6.74 -19.45
N GLU A 32 -9.00 -7.58 -19.94
CA GLU A 32 -10.14 -8.04 -19.16
C GLU A 32 -9.71 -8.78 -17.88
N SER A 33 -8.74 -9.69 -17.99
CA SER A 33 -8.19 -10.41 -16.84
C SER A 33 -7.56 -9.47 -15.79
N PHE A 34 -6.89 -8.41 -16.24
CA PHE A 34 -6.37 -7.36 -15.37
C PHE A 34 -7.50 -6.65 -14.60
N LYS A 35 -8.60 -6.27 -15.28
CA LYS A 35 -9.78 -5.67 -14.64
C LYS A 35 -10.44 -6.63 -13.64
N TYR A 36 -10.64 -7.88 -14.03
CA TYR A 36 -11.24 -8.91 -13.17
C TYR A 36 -10.44 -9.16 -11.89
N LEU A 37 -9.10 -9.15 -11.98
CA LEU A 37 -8.25 -9.25 -10.81
C LEU A 37 -8.43 -8.05 -9.88
N HIS A 38 -8.55 -6.82 -10.40
CA HIS A 38 -8.83 -5.64 -9.58
C HIS A 38 -10.18 -5.74 -8.87
N VAL A 39 -11.25 -6.13 -9.55
CA VAL A 39 -12.56 -6.39 -8.92
C VAL A 39 -12.42 -7.41 -7.80
N GLY A 40 -11.78 -8.55 -8.08
CA GLY A 40 -11.60 -9.62 -7.12
C GLY A 40 -10.75 -9.23 -5.91
N MET A 41 -9.67 -8.46 -6.11
CA MET A 41 -8.79 -8.04 -5.03
C MET A 41 -9.46 -7.08 -4.04
N ILE A 42 -10.26 -6.13 -4.54
CA ILE A 42 -10.97 -5.21 -3.64
C ILE A 42 -12.25 -5.79 -3.04
N SER A 43 -12.81 -6.87 -3.59
CA SER A 43 -14.01 -7.53 -3.07
C SER A 43 -13.85 -8.05 -1.64
N GLU A 44 -14.96 -8.40 -0.98
CA GLU A 44 -14.96 -8.93 0.40
C GLU A 44 -14.68 -10.45 0.49
N LEU A 45 -14.09 -11.03 -0.55
CA LEU A 45 -13.72 -12.45 -0.52
C LEU A 45 -12.77 -12.76 0.66
N PRO A 46 -13.02 -13.80 1.45
CA PRO A 46 -12.13 -14.20 2.55
C PRO A 46 -10.73 -14.59 2.08
N ARG A 47 -10.64 -15.17 0.87
CA ARG A 47 -9.39 -15.47 0.18
C ARG A 47 -9.50 -15.10 -1.29
N LYS A 48 -8.51 -14.40 -1.81
CA LYS A 48 -8.43 -13.93 -3.20
C LYS A 48 -7.85 -15.03 -4.12
N THR A 49 -8.37 -16.25 -4.04
CA THR A 49 -7.95 -17.32 -4.96
C THR A 49 -8.55 -17.09 -6.35
N LEU A 50 -7.84 -17.50 -7.40
CA LEU A 50 -8.32 -17.29 -8.78
C LEU A 50 -9.71 -17.88 -9.03
N PRO A 51 -10.06 -19.09 -8.53
CA PRO A 51 -11.45 -19.59 -8.65
C PRO A 51 -12.49 -18.75 -7.90
N ALA A 52 -12.13 -18.16 -6.74
CA ALA A 52 -13.04 -17.29 -6.01
C ALA A 52 -13.24 -15.96 -6.77
N ILE A 53 -12.17 -15.35 -7.27
CA ILE A 53 -12.24 -14.15 -8.10
C ILE A 53 -13.07 -14.41 -9.36
N ALA A 54 -12.83 -15.52 -10.05
CA ALA A 54 -13.56 -15.89 -11.27
C ALA A 54 -15.08 -15.88 -11.06
N ARG A 55 -15.55 -16.45 -9.95
CA ARG A 55 -16.99 -16.45 -9.60
C ARG A 55 -17.57 -15.05 -9.40
N THR A 56 -16.80 -14.11 -8.83
CA THR A 56 -17.29 -12.75 -8.56
C THR A 56 -17.40 -11.89 -9.82
N VAL A 57 -16.78 -12.32 -10.91
CA VAL A 57 -16.78 -11.60 -12.19
C VAL A 57 -17.47 -12.38 -13.32
N GLY A 58 -18.17 -13.48 -12.98
CA GLY A 58 -18.95 -14.27 -13.93
C GLY A 58 -18.14 -15.14 -14.88
N LEU A 59 -16.88 -15.44 -14.57
CA LEU A 59 -16.07 -16.40 -15.31
C LEU A 59 -16.42 -17.83 -14.89
N LYS A 60 -16.36 -18.75 -15.84
CA LYS A 60 -16.64 -20.19 -15.61
C LYS A 60 -15.66 -20.77 -14.59
N ASP A 61 -14.38 -20.39 -14.70
CA ASP A 61 -13.29 -20.87 -13.85
C ASP A 61 -12.14 -19.87 -13.79
N GLY A 62 -11.10 -20.17 -13.03
CA GLY A 62 -9.92 -19.30 -12.85
C GLY A 62 -8.83 -19.50 -13.90
N GLN A 63 -9.03 -20.29 -14.96
CA GLN A 63 -7.94 -20.65 -15.90
C GLN A 63 -7.46 -19.43 -16.71
N SER A 64 -8.37 -18.58 -17.17
CA SER A 64 -8.01 -17.35 -17.89
C SER A 64 -7.15 -16.41 -17.04
N LEU A 65 -7.47 -16.28 -15.76
CA LEU A 65 -6.71 -15.48 -14.80
C LEU A 65 -5.34 -16.12 -14.51
N HIS A 66 -5.28 -17.46 -14.43
CA HIS A 66 -4.02 -18.18 -14.28
C HIS A 66 -3.12 -18.01 -15.50
N HIS A 67 -3.69 -18.17 -16.72
CA HIS A 67 -2.96 -17.94 -17.97
C HIS A 67 -2.43 -16.50 -18.05
N PHE A 68 -3.24 -15.52 -17.68
CA PHE A 68 -2.82 -14.11 -17.63
C PHE A 68 -1.62 -13.89 -16.72
N LEU A 69 -1.57 -14.52 -15.56
CA LEU A 69 -0.47 -14.38 -14.61
C LEU A 69 0.78 -15.17 -15.02
N ARG A 70 0.62 -16.33 -15.68
CA ARG A 70 1.72 -17.22 -15.98
C ARG A 70 2.27 -17.05 -17.39
N ASP A 71 1.41 -17.11 -18.40
CA ASP A 71 1.80 -17.34 -19.79
C ASP A 71 1.60 -16.11 -20.69
N ALA A 72 0.72 -15.17 -20.31
CA ALA A 72 0.42 -14.01 -21.13
C ALA A 72 1.63 -13.09 -21.34
N VAL A 73 1.74 -12.53 -22.54
CA VAL A 73 2.85 -11.66 -22.93
C VAL A 73 2.58 -10.23 -22.43
N TRP A 74 3.06 -9.90 -21.24
CA TRP A 74 3.11 -8.56 -20.70
C TRP A 74 4.23 -8.42 -19.66
N GLU A 75 4.75 -7.22 -19.49
CA GLU A 75 5.94 -6.97 -18.69
C GLU A 75 5.60 -6.33 -17.35
N THR A 76 5.91 -7.02 -16.25
CA THR A 76 5.73 -6.54 -14.87
C THR A 76 6.44 -5.20 -14.64
N ASN A 77 7.64 -5.02 -15.19
CA ASN A 77 8.38 -3.76 -15.05
C ASN A 77 7.71 -2.58 -15.73
N LYS A 78 7.04 -2.79 -16.88
CA LYS A 78 6.27 -1.72 -17.55
C LYS A 78 5.06 -1.31 -16.69
N LEU A 79 4.34 -2.30 -16.14
CA LEU A 79 3.24 -2.04 -15.22
C LEU A 79 3.70 -1.27 -13.99
N ARG A 80 4.81 -1.70 -13.35
CA ARG A 80 5.41 -1.01 -12.20
C ARG A 80 5.79 0.44 -12.54
N LYS A 81 6.47 0.66 -13.65
CA LYS A 81 6.88 2.01 -14.08
C LYS A 81 5.67 2.92 -14.27
N LEU A 82 4.63 2.43 -14.96
CA LEU A 82 3.41 3.20 -15.17
C LEU A 82 2.68 3.48 -13.85
N ARG A 83 2.57 2.48 -12.96
CA ARG A 83 1.97 2.66 -11.63
C ARG A 83 2.73 3.72 -10.81
N LEU A 84 4.06 3.69 -10.83
CA LEU A 84 4.89 4.70 -10.15
C LEU A 84 4.71 6.07 -10.77
N TRP A 85 4.62 6.17 -12.10
CA TRP A 85 4.33 7.41 -12.79
C TRP A 85 2.95 7.97 -12.40
N ILE A 86 1.90 7.14 -12.40
CA ILE A 86 0.56 7.53 -11.93
C ILE A 86 0.65 8.03 -10.48
N THR A 87 1.34 7.30 -9.60
CA THR A 87 1.54 7.72 -8.20
C THR A 87 2.22 9.09 -8.13
N LYS A 88 3.29 9.31 -8.91
CA LYS A 88 4.01 10.59 -8.95
C LYS A 88 3.13 11.72 -9.48
N PHE A 89 2.36 11.45 -10.51
CA PHE A 89 1.40 12.41 -11.06
C PHE A 89 0.35 12.83 -10.02
N LEU A 90 -0.24 11.86 -9.31
CA LEU A 90 -1.23 12.11 -8.26
C LEU A 90 -0.69 12.91 -7.08
N ILE A 91 0.52 12.60 -6.64
CA ILE A 91 1.16 13.30 -5.53
C ILE A 91 1.65 14.70 -5.97
N GLY A 92 1.97 14.85 -7.25
CA GLY A 92 2.53 16.09 -7.78
C GLY A 92 3.88 16.42 -7.16
N ASP A 93 4.03 17.65 -6.69
CA ASP A 93 5.26 18.14 -6.08
C ASP A 93 5.37 17.90 -4.58
N GLN A 94 4.39 17.24 -3.97
CA GLN A 94 4.43 16.92 -2.54
C GLN A 94 5.59 15.98 -2.20
N GLU A 95 6.16 16.20 -1.03
CA GLU A 95 7.20 15.34 -0.48
C GLU A 95 6.61 14.11 0.19
N ILE A 96 7.21 12.96 -0.05
CA ILE A 96 6.82 11.71 0.59
C ILE A 96 7.67 11.40 1.81
N THR A 97 7.07 10.88 2.87
CA THR A 97 7.77 10.10 3.89
C THR A 97 7.91 8.67 3.37
N LEU A 98 9.15 8.27 3.10
CA LEU A 98 9.46 6.95 2.54
C LEU A 98 9.68 5.95 3.66
N CYS A 99 8.79 4.96 3.79
CA CYS A 99 8.93 3.85 4.72
C CYS A 99 9.46 2.62 3.99
N ILE A 100 10.52 1.97 4.53
CA ILE A 100 11.11 0.75 3.99
C ILE A 100 11.15 -0.31 5.08
N ASP A 101 10.67 -1.51 4.76
CA ASP A 101 10.71 -2.66 5.65
C ASP A 101 10.54 -3.96 4.85
N GLU A 102 10.77 -5.11 5.48
CA GLU A 102 10.50 -6.40 4.88
C GLU A 102 9.21 -7.03 5.41
N THR A 103 8.61 -7.85 4.57
CA THR A 103 7.55 -8.76 4.98
C THR A 103 7.73 -10.14 4.38
N GLY A 104 7.32 -11.16 5.11
CA GLY A 104 7.42 -12.54 4.67
C GLY A 104 6.09 -13.28 4.78
N ASP A 105 5.94 -14.30 3.93
CA ASP A 105 4.79 -15.19 3.90
C ASP A 105 5.22 -16.64 4.00
N LYS A 106 4.64 -17.34 4.97
CA LYS A 106 4.88 -18.78 5.15
C LYS A 106 4.42 -19.54 3.91
N LYS A 107 5.27 -20.44 3.41
CA LYS A 107 4.96 -21.37 2.32
C LYS A 107 5.25 -22.79 2.74
N ARG A 108 4.41 -23.73 2.30
CA ARG A 108 4.65 -25.16 2.50
C ARG A 108 5.52 -25.71 1.36
N GLY A 109 6.42 -26.61 1.70
CA GLY A 109 7.30 -27.23 0.70
C GLY A 109 8.37 -26.28 0.14
N GLN A 110 9.03 -26.71 -0.94
CA GLN A 110 10.16 -26.02 -1.57
C GLN A 110 9.94 -25.73 -3.07
N ALA A 111 8.77 -26.05 -3.61
CA ALA A 111 8.48 -25.90 -5.03
C ALA A 111 8.38 -24.44 -5.48
N THR A 112 8.07 -23.52 -4.55
CA THR A 112 8.00 -22.09 -4.86
C THR A 112 9.41 -21.49 -4.92
N ASP A 113 9.65 -20.69 -5.94
CA ASP A 113 10.92 -20.00 -6.14
C ASP A 113 11.30 -19.12 -4.95
N TYR A 114 12.57 -19.14 -4.59
CA TYR A 114 13.17 -18.37 -3.50
C TYR A 114 12.56 -18.59 -2.11
N VAL A 115 11.72 -19.61 -1.96
CA VAL A 115 11.29 -20.06 -0.64
C VAL A 115 12.46 -20.73 0.06
N ALA A 116 12.73 -20.28 1.29
CA ALA A 116 13.77 -20.85 2.13
C ALA A 116 13.37 -20.71 3.62
N ARG A 117 14.08 -21.46 4.46
CA ARG A 117 13.98 -21.29 5.92
C ARG A 117 14.69 -20.00 6.32
N GLN A 118 13.91 -19.00 6.72
CA GLN A 118 14.38 -17.65 7.05
C GLN A 118 13.49 -17.00 8.10
N TYR A 119 13.97 -15.92 8.73
CA TYR A 119 13.19 -15.18 9.70
C TYR A 119 12.02 -14.48 8.99
N ILE A 120 10.82 -14.68 9.50
CA ILE A 120 9.58 -14.08 9.01
C ILE A 120 9.04 -13.17 10.10
N GLY A 121 9.19 -11.86 9.93
CA GLY A 121 8.93 -10.85 10.95
C GLY A 121 7.53 -10.91 11.54
N ASN A 122 6.50 -11.09 10.73
CA ASN A 122 5.11 -11.18 11.20
C ASN A 122 4.80 -12.47 11.99
N LEU A 123 5.67 -13.49 11.92
CA LEU A 123 5.58 -14.72 12.72
C LEU A 123 6.53 -14.69 13.92
N GLY A 124 7.47 -13.76 13.98
CA GLY A 124 8.46 -13.64 15.04
C GLY A 124 9.43 -14.82 15.13
N LYS A 125 9.56 -15.65 14.09
CA LYS A 125 10.37 -16.87 14.10
C LYS A 125 10.92 -17.23 12.73
N ILE A 126 11.89 -18.16 12.72
CA ILE A 126 12.43 -18.74 11.49
C ILE A 126 11.45 -19.81 10.98
N GLU A 127 10.93 -19.60 9.77
CA GLU A 127 10.00 -20.49 9.10
C GLU A 127 10.34 -20.58 7.62
N ASN A 128 9.77 -21.59 6.94
CA ASN A 128 9.88 -21.74 5.49
C ASN A 128 8.94 -20.72 4.81
N GLY A 129 9.48 -19.85 3.99
CA GLY A 129 8.66 -18.81 3.35
C GLY A 129 9.41 -17.96 2.35
N ILE A 130 8.68 -17.08 1.71
CA ILE A 130 9.18 -16.06 0.77
C ILE A 130 9.18 -14.71 1.47
N VAL A 131 10.21 -13.91 1.25
CA VAL A 131 10.36 -12.58 1.86
C VAL A 131 10.55 -11.54 0.76
N SER A 132 9.98 -10.37 0.95
CA SER A 132 10.17 -9.21 0.09
C SER A 132 10.54 -7.98 0.89
N VAL A 133 11.36 -7.11 0.29
CA VAL A 133 11.63 -5.75 0.76
C VAL A 133 10.66 -4.82 0.06
N ASN A 134 9.95 -4.02 0.83
CA ASN A 134 8.86 -3.18 0.35
C ASN A 134 9.08 -1.73 0.73
N SER A 135 8.52 -0.84 -0.08
CA SER A 135 8.47 0.58 0.22
C SER A 135 7.08 1.16 0.01
N TYR A 136 6.70 2.06 0.92
CA TYR A 136 5.49 2.85 0.85
C TYR A 136 5.83 4.33 1.02
N GLY A 137 5.15 5.18 0.26
CA GLY A 137 5.16 6.62 0.47
C GLY A 137 3.96 7.04 1.29
N VAL A 138 4.15 7.88 2.30
CA VAL A 138 3.06 8.47 3.07
C VAL A 138 2.99 9.95 2.74
N VAL A 139 1.81 10.40 2.30
CA VAL A 139 1.49 11.80 2.01
C VAL A 139 0.15 12.11 2.63
N GLU A 140 0.09 13.13 3.48
CA GLU A 140 -1.15 13.59 4.14
C GLU A 140 -1.96 12.46 4.83
N GLY A 141 -1.29 11.47 5.40
CA GLY A 141 -1.94 10.35 6.07
C GLY A 141 -2.52 9.29 5.12
N ILE A 142 -2.21 9.33 3.84
CA ILE A 142 -2.54 8.30 2.86
C ILE A 142 -1.27 7.56 2.48
N THR A 143 -1.32 6.23 2.46
CA THR A 143 -0.23 5.36 2.01
C THR A 143 -0.34 5.09 0.52
N TYR A 144 0.80 5.18 -0.17
CA TYR A 144 0.95 4.83 -1.59
C TYR A 144 1.94 3.70 -1.74
N PRO A 145 1.58 2.60 -2.42
CA PRO A 145 2.49 1.47 -2.63
C PRO A 145 3.53 1.86 -3.67
N LEU A 146 4.81 1.72 -3.34
CA LEU A 146 5.88 2.12 -4.24
C LEU A 146 6.56 0.91 -4.90
N ILE A 147 7.58 0.34 -4.30
CA ILE A 147 8.35 -0.76 -4.90
C ILE A 147 8.38 -1.94 -3.95
N CYS A 148 8.20 -3.14 -4.52
CA CYS A 148 8.41 -4.42 -3.87
C CYS A 148 9.49 -5.20 -4.61
N LYS A 149 10.48 -5.75 -3.88
CA LYS A 149 11.53 -6.62 -4.43
C LYS A 149 11.59 -7.92 -3.66
N ILE A 150 11.53 -9.05 -4.36
CA ILE A 150 11.67 -10.37 -3.75
C ILE A 150 13.11 -10.57 -3.31
N PHE A 151 13.30 -10.97 -2.06
CA PHE A 151 14.59 -11.40 -1.57
C PHE A 151 14.90 -12.81 -2.07
N LYS A 152 16.05 -12.99 -2.72
CA LYS A 152 16.53 -14.25 -3.26
C LYS A 152 17.59 -14.83 -2.32
N PRO A 153 17.27 -15.81 -1.48
CA PRO A 153 18.23 -16.41 -0.57
C PRO A 153 19.39 -17.06 -1.33
N GLN A 154 20.63 -16.91 -0.87
CA GLN A 154 21.83 -17.37 -1.55
C GLN A 154 21.77 -18.86 -1.97
N ARG A 155 21.21 -19.70 -1.08
CA ARG A 155 21.06 -21.17 -1.35
C ARG A 155 19.97 -21.52 -2.37
N ARG A 156 19.20 -20.53 -2.83
CA ARG A 156 18.06 -20.70 -3.75
C ARG A 156 18.23 -19.91 -5.05
N LEU A 157 19.41 -19.36 -5.30
CA LEU A 157 19.71 -18.65 -6.53
C LEU A 157 19.64 -19.61 -7.73
N LYS A 158 19.09 -19.10 -8.81
CA LYS A 158 19.03 -19.77 -10.12
C LYS A 158 20.16 -19.27 -11.03
N ALA A 159 20.40 -19.96 -12.13
CA ALA A 159 21.33 -19.50 -13.15
C ALA A 159 20.96 -18.07 -13.62
N GLY A 160 21.94 -17.17 -13.64
CA GLY A 160 21.74 -15.76 -13.98
C GLY A 160 21.28 -14.86 -12.81
N ASP A 161 20.94 -15.39 -11.65
CA ASP A 161 20.63 -14.59 -10.48
C ASP A 161 21.89 -13.97 -9.88
N GLN A 162 21.78 -12.73 -9.43
CA GLN A 162 22.75 -12.07 -8.58
C GLN A 162 22.26 -12.03 -7.15
N TYR A 163 23.08 -12.49 -6.20
CA TYR A 163 22.77 -12.37 -4.78
C TYR A 163 22.77 -10.90 -4.35
N LYS A 164 21.74 -10.50 -3.62
CA LYS A 164 21.63 -9.18 -2.97
C LYS A 164 21.06 -9.35 -1.58
N THR A 165 21.67 -8.70 -0.62
CA THR A 165 21.15 -8.60 0.73
C THR A 165 19.88 -7.74 0.76
N LYS A 166 19.05 -7.87 1.79
CA LYS A 166 17.86 -7.01 1.96
C LYS A 166 18.23 -5.51 1.99
N PRO A 167 19.30 -5.07 2.69
CA PRO A 167 19.77 -3.69 2.60
C PRO A 167 20.17 -3.24 1.20
N GLU A 168 20.78 -4.09 0.37
CA GLU A 168 21.09 -3.74 -1.02
C GLU A 168 19.84 -3.59 -1.86
N LEU A 169 18.82 -4.41 -1.65
CA LEU A 169 17.51 -4.24 -2.29
C LEU A 169 16.86 -2.90 -1.89
N ALA A 170 16.97 -2.51 -0.62
CA ALA A 170 16.49 -1.19 -0.15
C ALA A 170 17.25 -0.03 -0.81
N VAL A 171 18.57 -0.15 -1.00
CA VAL A 171 19.38 0.82 -1.75
C VAL A 171 18.89 0.99 -3.17
N GLU A 172 18.60 -0.11 -3.86
CA GLU A 172 18.04 -0.07 -5.21
C GLU A 172 16.67 0.64 -5.23
N ILE A 173 15.80 0.32 -4.27
CA ILE A 173 14.49 0.97 -4.14
C ILE A 173 14.65 2.49 -4.01
N ILE A 174 15.52 2.96 -3.12
CA ILE A 174 15.75 4.39 -2.92
C ILE A 174 16.24 5.05 -4.23
N ARG A 175 17.19 4.41 -4.92
CA ARG A 175 17.74 4.94 -6.19
C ARG A 175 16.68 4.98 -7.29
N GLU A 176 15.89 3.93 -7.44
CA GLU A 176 14.81 3.88 -8.43
C GLU A 176 13.76 4.97 -8.18
N LEU A 177 13.34 5.16 -6.92
CA LEU A 177 12.37 6.21 -6.57
C LEU A 177 12.91 7.61 -6.84
N LYS A 178 14.19 7.86 -6.55
CA LYS A 178 14.84 9.13 -6.90
C LYS A 178 14.94 9.32 -8.42
N ALA A 179 15.22 8.27 -9.17
CA ALA A 179 15.27 8.31 -10.64
C ALA A 179 13.90 8.60 -11.27
N VAL A 180 12.81 8.10 -10.68
CA VAL A 180 11.43 8.42 -11.08
C VAL A 180 11.05 9.87 -10.73
N GLY A 181 11.83 10.55 -9.88
CA GLY A 181 11.60 11.95 -9.50
C GLY A 181 10.78 12.15 -8.23
N PHE A 182 10.65 11.13 -7.36
CA PHE A 182 10.00 11.34 -6.07
C PHE A 182 10.80 12.28 -5.18
N LYS A 183 10.13 13.27 -4.60
CA LYS A 183 10.67 14.16 -3.57
C LYS A 183 10.55 13.46 -2.23
N ILE A 184 11.66 12.95 -1.68
CA ILE A 184 11.70 12.21 -0.43
C ILE A 184 12.05 13.18 0.70
N LYS A 185 11.10 13.44 1.62
CA LYS A 185 11.28 14.26 2.81
C LYS A 185 12.20 13.58 3.82
N VAL A 186 11.90 12.31 4.11
CA VAL A 186 12.61 11.52 5.11
C VAL A 186 12.48 10.03 4.78
N VAL A 187 13.52 9.26 5.05
CA VAL A 187 13.53 7.79 4.97
C VAL A 187 13.35 7.21 6.36
N LEU A 188 12.36 6.36 6.54
CA LEU A 188 12.08 5.64 7.77
C LEU A 188 12.36 4.15 7.56
N ALA A 189 13.15 3.54 8.45
CA ALA A 189 13.45 2.12 8.39
C ALA A 189 13.76 1.56 9.78
N ASP A 190 13.78 0.23 9.88
CA ASP A 190 14.14 -0.46 11.11
C ASP A 190 15.66 -0.63 11.31
N CYS A 191 16.08 -1.36 12.33
CA CYS A 191 17.48 -1.54 12.67
C CYS A 191 18.25 -2.38 11.64
N LEU A 192 17.61 -3.26 10.87
CA LEU A 192 18.27 -4.01 9.80
C LEU A 192 18.85 -3.07 8.73
N TYR A 193 18.11 -2.03 8.42
CA TYR A 193 18.50 -1.02 7.45
C TYR A 193 19.32 0.11 8.06
N GLY A 194 19.00 0.52 9.29
CA GLY A 194 19.71 1.57 10.02
C GLY A 194 21.15 1.21 10.38
N GLU A 195 21.44 -0.05 10.64
CA GLU A 195 22.78 -0.59 10.90
C GLU A 195 23.57 -0.85 9.59
N SER A 196 22.95 -0.70 8.43
CA SER A 196 23.62 -0.96 7.15
C SER A 196 24.41 0.25 6.65
N GLU A 197 25.73 0.12 6.62
CA GLU A 197 26.61 1.17 6.07
C GLU A 197 26.28 1.50 4.61
N ASN A 198 25.90 0.50 3.80
CA ASN A 198 25.54 0.69 2.39
C ASN A 198 24.33 1.61 2.25
N ILE A 199 23.31 1.45 3.08
CA ILE A 199 22.12 2.32 3.07
C ILE A 199 22.53 3.73 3.54
N MET A 200 23.27 3.84 4.63
CA MET A 200 23.67 5.13 5.18
C MET A 200 24.58 5.91 4.23
N LYS A 201 25.45 5.24 3.47
CA LYS A 201 26.24 5.86 2.38
C LYS A 201 25.34 6.43 1.29
N VAL A 202 24.31 5.69 0.85
CA VAL A 202 23.39 6.13 -0.21
C VAL A 202 22.54 7.30 0.28
N ILE A 203 21.97 7.23 1.47
CA ILE A 203 21.19 8.31 2.08
C ILE A 203 22.03 9.60 2.15
N ARG A 204 23.28 9.52 2.63
CA ARG A 204 24.21 10.67 2.70
C ARG A 204 24.54 11.20 1.30
N ARG A 205 24.86 10.31 0.34
CA ARG A 205 25.19 10.71 -1.04
C ARG A 205 24.04 11.42 -1.74
N LEU A 206 22.81 10.98 -1.49
CA LEU A 206 21.59 11.56 -2.05
C LEU A 206 21.07 12.75 -1.23
N LYS A 207 21.78 13.14 -0.14
CA LYS A 207 21.42 14.23 0.78
C LYS A 207 19.99 14.10 1.33
N LEU A 208 19.59 12.87 1.65
CA LEU A 208 18.27 12.57 2.21
C LEU A 208 18.29 12.68 3.73
N ASN A 209 17.15 13.09 4.29
CA ASN A 209 16.92 12.95 5.71
C ASN A 209 16.52 11.51 6.05
N PHE A 210 16.80 11.10 7.28
CA PHE A 210 16.43 9.77 7.76
C PHE A 210 16.07 9.79 9.23
N ILE A 211 15.23 8.85 9.64
CA ILE A 211 15.03 8.40 11.03
C ILE A 211 14.99 6.88 11.00
N VAL A 212 15.96 6.23 11.60
CA VAL A 212 16.07 4.77 11.60
C VAL A 212 16.26 4.23 13.00
N SER A 213 15.72 3.04 13.27
CA SER A 213 16.03 2.34 14.50
C SER A 213 17.48 1.86 14.48
N ILE A 214 18.07 1.79 15.66
CA ILE A 214 19.38 1.19 15.91
C ILE A 214 19.29 0.22 17.09
N ARG A 215 20.23 -0.69 17.19
CA ARG A 215 20.34 -1.59 18.35
C ARG A 215 20.83 -0.82 19.57
N LYS A 216 20.58 -1.37 20.74
CA LYS A 216 21.06 -0.80 22.01
C LYS A 216 22.58 -0.77 22.12
N ASP A 217 23.25 -1.69 21.46
CA ASP A 217 24.70 -1.88 21.38
C ASP A 217 25.33 -1.25 20.14
N HIS A 218 24.59 -0.33 19.48
CA HIS A 218 25.11 0.43 18.35
C HIS A 218 26.40 1.16 18.71
N ALA A 219 27.47 0.89 17.98
CA ALA A 219 28.79 1.45 18.27
C ALA A 219 28.85 2.93 17.89
N VAL A 220 29.04 3.80 18.89
CA VAL A 220 29.25 5.22 18.72
C VAL A 220 30.61 5.58 19.24
N TRP A 221 31.42 6.22 18.41
CA TRP A 221 32.74 6.71 18.82
C TRP A 221 32.59 7.88 19.78
N LEU A 222 33.12 7.72 20.98
CA LEU A 222 33.18 8.76 21.98
C LEU A 222 34.61 9.36 22.02
N PRO A 223 34.80 10.65 21.73
CA PRO A 223 36.13 11.26 21.83
C PRO A 223 36.70 11.18 23.24
N VAL A 224 38.03 11.13 23.34
CA VAL A 224 38.75 11.08 24.60
C VAL A 224 38.37 12.27 25.49
N GLY A 225 38.09 12.00 26.75
CA GLY A 225 37.72 13.04 27.74
C GLY A 225 36.27 13.50 27.69
N GLN A 226 35.46 12.98 26.74
CA GLN A 226 34.04 13.34 26.65
C GLN A 226 33.16 12.23 27.27
N GLN A 227 32.03 12.63 27.87
CA GLN A 227 31.09 11.73 28.51
C GLN A 227 29.75 11.72 27.80
N LYS A 228 29.07 10.55 27.88
CA LYS A 228 27.70 10.39 27.42
C LYS A 228 26.75 11.19 28.33
N ARG A 229 25.85 11.96 27.73
CA ARG A 229 24.85 12.76 28.45
C ARG A 229 23.47 12.47 27.92
N TYR A 230 22.45 12.73 28.74
CA TYR A 230 21.04 12.57 28.39
C TYR A 230 20.32 13.88 28.63
N ASN A 231 19.46 14.27 27.68
CA ASN A 231 18.49 15.32 27.93
C ASN A 231 17.37 14.82 28.85
N ARG A 232 16.53 15.76 29.33
CA ARG A 232 15.32 15.42 30.05
C ARG A 232 14.36 14.64 29.17
N TRP A 233 13.56 13.75 29.79
CA TRP A 233 12.46 13.09 29.13
C TRP A 233 11.43 14.11 28.68
N GLN A 234 11.00 14.01 27.44
CA GLN A 234 9.86 14.72 26.87
C GLN A 234 8.75 13.72 26.57
N VAL A 235 7.52 14.12 26.82
CA VAL A 235 6.33 13.29 26.60
C VAL A 235 5.73 13.65 25.25
N TYR A 236 5.32 12.65 24.51
CA TYR A 236 4.54 12.82 23.29
C TYR A 236 3.47 11.75 23.17
N GLU A 237 2.43 12.03 22.40
CA GLU A 237 1.40 11.05 22.06
C GLU A 237 1.72 10.42 20.71
N GLN A 238 1.95 9.12 20.73
CA GLN A 238 2.18 8.36 19.49
C GLN A 238 0.83 8.02 18.86
N PRO A 239 0.50 8.57 17.68
CA PRO A 239 -0.72 8.22 16.98
C PRO A 239 -0.63 6.75 16.52
N LEU A 240 -1.66 5.97 16.84
CA LEU A 240 -1.80 4.59 16.40
C LEU A 240 -2.98 4.50 15.42
N VAL A 241 -2.79 3.76 14.34
CA VAL A 241 -3.87 3.55 13.36
C VAL A 241 -4.97 2.71 14.01
N ASN A 242 -6.20 3.25 14.04
CA ASN A 242 -7.40 2.61 14.61
C ASN A 242 -7.33 2.27 16.12
N ARG A 243 -6.50 2.98 16.89
CA ARG A 243 -6.42 2.86 18.36
C ARG A 243 -6.27 4.24 18.99
N LYS A 244 -6.55 4.34 20.29
CA LYS A 244 -6.24 5.57 21.05
C LYS A 244 -4.74 5.84 20.99
N PRO A 245 -4.32 7.12 20.92
CA PRO A 245 -2.92 7.48 21.00
C PRO A 245 -2.25 6.89 22.24
N GLU A 246 -1.01 6.46 22.11
CA GLU A 246 -0.27 5.89 23.22
C GLU A 246 0.77 6.89 23.72
N LYS A 247 0.77 7.15 25.03
CA LYS A 247 1.75 8.03 25.66
C LYS A 247 3.13 7.40 25.63
N ARG A 248 4.13 8.15 25.15
CA ARG A 248 5.53 7.75 25.05
C ARG A 248 6.43 8.83 25.59
N PHE A 249 7.64 8.44 25.94
CA PHE A 249 8.70 9.31 26.41
C PHE A 249 9.90 9.20 25.47
N MET A 250 10.51 10.34 25.14
CA MET A 250 11.70 10.42 24.31
C MET A 250 12.73 11.35 24.94
N ARG A 251 14.01 11.00 24.84
CA ARG A 251 15.13 11.86 25.21
C ARG A 251 16.29 11.72 24.23
N GLU A 252 17.06 12.79 24.07
CA GLU A 252 18.27 12.76 23.26
C GLU A 252 19.42 12.14 24.08
N ILE A 253 20.26 11.34 23.39
CA ILE A 253 21.51 10.81 23.89
C ILE A 253 22.64 11.58 23.20
N ILE A 254 23.44 12.32 23.96
CA ILE A 254 24.52 13.17 23.47
C ILE A 254 25.86 12.51 23.78
N PHE A 255 26.57 12.12 22.72
CA PHE A 255 27.91 11.54 22.84
C PHE A 255 28.97 12.64 22.66
N GLY A 256 29.43 13.20 23.81
CA GLY A 256 30.35 14.32 23.83
C GLY A 256 29.68 15.62 23.38
N GLN A 257 29.85 15.99 22.12
CA GLN A 257 29.21 17.14 21.51
C GLN A 257 28.08 16.70 20.59
N ARG A 258 27.09 17.58 20.35
CA ARG A 258 26.07 17.34 19.33
C ARG A 258 26.73 17.29 17.97
N ARG A 259 26.43 16.23 17.22
CA ARG A 259 26.92 15.98 15.87
C ARG A 259 25.83 16.13 14.83
N GLN A 260 26.19 15.95 13.57
CA GLN A 260 25.19 15.90 12.47
C GLN A 260 24.21 14.76 12.63
N ILE A 261 24.62 13.62 13.21
CA ILE A 261 23.75 12.49 13.54
C ILE A 261 23.41 12.60 15.04
N ARG A 262 22.13 12.60 15.32
CA ARG A 262 21.56 12.68 16.66
C ARG A 262 20.95 11.33 17.04
N TYR A 263 21.01 10.99 18.30
CA TYR A 263 20.56 9.72 18.87
C TYR A 263 19.49 9.96 19.91
N TYR A 264 18.45 9.13 19.90
CA TYR A 264 17.34 9.26 20.84
C TYR A 264 16.99 7.90 21.44
N GLN A 265 16.57 7.94 22.70
CA GLN A 265 15.95 6.82 23.40
C GLN A 265 14.45 7.10 23.53
N ILE A 266 13.64 6.10 23.20
CA ILE A 266 12.19 6.13 23.33
C ILE A 266 11.77 5.03 24.30
N THR A 267 10.83 5.31 25.21
CA THR A 267 10.30 4.31 26.16
C THR A 267 8.81 4.50 26.40
N LYS A 268 8.16 3.45 26.87
CA LYS A 268 6.77 3.52 27.37
C LYS A 268 6.70 4.07 28.79
N ASP A 269 7.75 3.88 29.57
CA ASP A 269 7.83 4.29 30.97
C ASP A 269 9.21 4.92 31.26
N ALA A 270 9.19 6.21 31.59
CA ALA A 270 10.42 6.95 31.92
C ALA A 270 11.02 6.57 33.28
N THR A 271 10.24 6.01 34.19
CA THR A 271 10.67 5.59 35.53
C THR A 271 11.31 4.19 35.52
N ASN A 272 10.80 3.32 34.63
CA ASN A 272 11.30 1.95 34.47
C ASN A 272 11.78 1.71 33.03
N ASN A 273 12.85 2.41 32.64
CA ASN A 273 13.40 2.40 31.30
C ASN A 273 14.33 1.20 31.04
N THR A 274 13.88 0.01 31.36
CA THR A 274 14.63 -1.23 31.07
C THR A 274 14.81 -1.43 29.55
N ASP A 275 15.85 -2.20 29.20
CA ASP A 275 16.13 -2.53 27.78
C ASP A 275 14.93 -3.15 27.03
N LYS A 276 14.03 -3.83 27.74
CA LYS A 276 12.83 -4.44 27.17
C LYS A 276 11.76 -3.43 26.76
N ASN A 277 11.78 -2.23 27.36
CA ASN A 277 10.79 -1.18 27.16
C ASN A 277 11.35 0.03 26.41
N SER A 278 12.60 -0.06 25.94
CA SER A 278 13.30 1.05 25.27
C SER A 278 13.66 0.72 23.83
N TRP A 279 13.52 1.71 22.96
CA TRP A 279 13.95 1.70 21.55
C TRP A 279 14.94 2.83 21.32
N TYR A 280 15.84 2.62 20.40
CA TYR A 280 16.86 3.60 20.06
C TYR A 280 16.72 3.97 18.58
N ILE A 281 16.83 5.27 18.28
CA ILE A 281 16.81 5.78 16.92
C ILE A 281 17.96 6.73 16.68
N MET A 282 18.36 6.86 15.42
CA MET A 282 19.27 7.90 14.96
C MET A 282 18.68 8.65 13.79
N THR A 283 19.05 9.94 13.65
CA THR A 283 18.58 10.84 12.62
C THR A 283 19.61 11.91 12.27
N ASN A 284 19.53 12.46 11.06
CA ASN A 284 20.26 13.64 10.64
C ASN A 284 19.39 14.92 10.59
N LEU A 285 18.16 14.85 11.04
CA LEU A 285 17.30 16.02 11.13
C LEU A 285 17.89 17.03 12.12
N LYS A 286 17.96 18.29 11.68
CA LYS A 286 18.59 19.37 12.46
C LYS A 286 17.65 20.04 13.47
N ASN A 287 16.34 19.86 13.31
CA ASN A 287 15.34 20.54 14.12
C ASN A 287 15.36 20.04 15.57
N ASP A 288 15.33 20.98 16.52
CA ASP A 288 15.31 20.69 17.94
C ASP A 288 13.95 20.23 18.47
N ILE A 289 12.93 20.15 17.62
CA ILE A 289 11.57 19.79 17.99
C ILE A 289 11.47 18.27 18.06
N LEU A 290 11.64 17.72 19.26
CA LEU A 290 11.48 16.29 19.56
C LEU A 290 10.11 15.75 19.13
N GLU A 291 9.07 16.56 19.20
CA GLU A 291 7.73 16.20 18.77
C GLU A 291 7.69 15.88 17.26
N ASP A 292 8.34 16.69 16.42
CA ASP A 292 8.41 16.42 14.97
C ASP A 292 9.13 15.11 14.66
N ILE A 293 10.24 14.83 15.35
CA ILE A 293 11.00 13.57 15.17
C ILE A 293 10.15 12.39 15.63
N ALA A 294 9.47 12.52 16.76
CA ALA A 294 8.61 11.50 17.33
C ALA A 294 7.40 11.23 16.40
N LEU A 295 6.77 12.29 15.91
CA LEU A 295 5.65 12.21 14.96
C LEU A 295 6.11 11.57 13.64
N LEU A 296 7.20 12.03 13.05
CA LEU A 296 7.74 11.44 11.82
C LEU A 296 8.13 9.97 12.01
N TYR A 297 8.77 9.62 13.14
CA TYR A 297 9.11 8.23 13.41
C TYR A 297 7.89 7.34 13.59
N SER A 298 6.81 7.89 14.16
CA SER A 298 5.54 7.15 14.29
C SER A 298 4.96 6.74 12.94
N LEU A 299 5.27 7.48 11.86
CA LEU A 299 4.86 7.14 10.51
C LEU A 299 5.49 5.83 10.01
N ARG A 300 6.53 5.30 10.67
CA ARG A 300 7.03 3.96 10.38
C ARG A 300 5.94 2.88 10.55
N ASN A 301 5.03 3.07 11.49
CA ASN A 301 3.90 2.15 11.67
C ASN A 301 2.98 2.08 10.44
N TRP A 302 3.04 3.06 9.55
CA TRP A 302 2.26 3.05 8.31
C TRP A 302 2.71 1.97 7.32
N ILE A 303 3.97 1.52 7.37
CA ILE A 303 4.39 0.38 6.55
C ILE A 303 3.77 -0.93 7.08
N GLU A 304 3.70 -1.08 8.41
CA GLU A 304 3.02 -2.23 9.03
C GLU A 304 1.51 -2.20 8.70
N TYR A 305 0.92 -1.01 8.67
CA TYR A 305 -0.45 -0.80 8.22
C TYR A 305 -0.61 -1.17 6.74
N GLY A 306 0.30 -0.74 5.87
CA GLY A 306 0.35 -1.13 4.47
C GLY A 306 0.45 -2.65 4.29
N PHE A 307 1.32 -3.33 5.05
CA PHE A 307 1.42 -4.79 5.03
C PHE A 307 0.13 -5.47 5.49
N ARG A 308 -0.51 -4.95 6.53
CA ARG A 308 -1.81 -5.44 6.99
C ARG A 308 -2.87 -5.31 5.90
N GLN A 309 -2.92 -4.17 5.22
CA GLN A 309 -3.86 -3.93 4.13
C GLN A 309 -3.65 -4.88 2.96
N VAL A 310 -2.42 -5.04 2.45
CA VAL A 310 -2.16 -5.96 1.33
C VAL A 310 -2.42 -7.41 1.71
N LYS A 311 -2.08 -7.83 2.92
CA LYS A 311 -2.24 -9.23 3.35
C LYS A 311 -3.68 -9.58 3.72
N SER A 312 -4.33 -8.74 4.51
CA SER A 312 -5.68 -9.04 5.02
C SER A 312 -6.79 -8.64 4.06
N GLU A 313 -6.57 -7.60 3.23
CA GLU A 313 -7.63 -7.03 2.40
C GLU A 313 -7.49 -7.39 0.91
N LEU A 314 -6.26 -7.42 0.39
CA LEU A 314 -6.01 -7.55 -1.04
C LEU A 314 -5.42 -8.91 -1.46
N GLY A 315 -5.23 -9.86 -0.53
CA GLY A 315 -4.82 -11.22 -0.86
C GLY A 315 -3.37 -11.38 -1.30
N TRP A 316 -2.46 -10.59 -0.73
CA TRP A 316 -1.02 -10.66 -0.99
C TRP A 316 -0.45 -12.09 -0.98
N ALA A 317 -0.86 -12.90 0.00
CA ALA A 317 -0.38 -14.27 0.23
C ALA A 317 -1.28 -15.36 -0.37
N ASP A 318 -2.39 -15.01 -1.01
CA ASP A 318 -3.43 -15.96 -1.44
C ASP A 318 -3.11 -16.71 -2.74
N PHE A 319 -2.03 -16.33 -3.42
CA PHE A 319 -1.60 -16.96 -4.66
C PHE A 319 -1.12 -18.41 -4.45
N ARG A 320 -1.31 -19.24 -5.48
CA ARG A 320 -0.78 -20.60 -5.58
C ARG A 320 0.24 -20.75 -6.71
N LEU A 321 0.84 -19.63 -7.11
CA LEU A 321 1.88 -19.56 -8.12
C LEU A 321 3.23 -20.01 -7.50
N THR A 322 4.05 -20.68 -8.27
CA THR A 322 5.33 -21.21 -7.80
C THR A 322 6.54 -20.56 -8.45
N ASP A 323 6.40 -20.04 -9.65
CA ASP A 323 7.48 -19.36 -10.35
C ASP A 323 7.57 -17.87 -9.98
N HIS A 324 8.79 -17.34 -9.99
CA HIS A 324 9.11 -16.00 -9.60
C HIS A 324 8.36 -14.93 -10.41
N ALA A 325 8.31 -15.08 -11.73
CA ALA A 325 7.72 -14.08 -12.60
C ALA A 325 6.21 -13.93 -12.35
N SER A 326 5.51 -15.06 -12.19
CA SER A 326 4.08 -15.07 -11.86
C SER A 326 3.81 -14.48 -10.47
N ILE A 327 4.69 -14.72 -9.48
CA ILE A 327 4.58 -14.15 -8.15
C ILE A 327 4.77 -12.62 -8.21
N GLU A 328 5.77 -12.14 -8.96
CA GLU A 328 5.96 -10.69 -9.17
C GLU A 328 4.74 -10.06 -9.85
N ARG A 329 4.17 -10.73 -10.86
CA ARG A 329 2.94 -10.28 -11.54
C ARG A 329 1.78 -10.14 -10.55
N TRP A 330 1.56 -11.16 -9.72
CA TRP A 330 0.53 -11.12 -8.69
C TRP A 330 0.73 -9.95 -7.73
N TRP A 331 1.93 -9.79 -7.18
CA TRP A 331 2.20 -8.72 -6.24
C TRP A 331 2.11 -7.33 -6.87
N GLU A 332 2.50 -7.19 -8.13
CA GLU A 332 2.38 -5.90 -8.81
C GLU A 332 0.90 -5.54 -9.09
N ILE A 333 0.04 -6.53 -9.34
CA ILE A 333 -1.40 -6.32 -9.45
C ILE A 333 -2.02 -5.96 -8.09
N VAL A 334 -1.58 -6.60 -7.00
CA VAL A 334 -1.98 -6.22 -5.64
C VAL A 334 -1.58 -4.78 -5.35
N MET A 335 -0.36 -4.38 -5.70
CA MET A 335 0.11 -2.99 -5.54
C MET A 335 -0.70 -2.02 -6.41
N SER A 336 -1.11 -2.44 -7.62
CA SER A 336 -1.99 -1.64 -8.48
C SER A 336 -3.38 -1.47 -7.87
N ALA A 337 -3.98 -2.53 -7.37
CA ALA A 337 -5.26 -2.46 -6.67
C ALA A 337 -5.17 -1.60 -5.38
N TYR A 338 -4.04 -1.67 -4.67
CA TYR A 338 -3.79 -0.81 -3.52
C TYR A 338 -3.75 0.66 -3.93
N LEU A 339 -3.04 1.01 -5.02
CA LEU A 339 -2.98 2.38 -5.53
C LEU A 339 -4.37 2.87 -5.91
N MET A 340 -5.20 2.05 -6.57
CA MET A 340 -6.58 2.41 -6.90
C MET A 340 -7.36 2.84 -5.64
N VAL A 341 -7.23 2.10 -4.53
CA VAL A 341 -7.86 2.47 -3.26
C VAL A 341 -7.25 3.76 -2.69
N SER A 342 -5.93 3.96 -2.82
CA SER A 342 -5.27 5.21 -2.37
C SER A 342 -5.79 6.43 -3.13
N CYS A 343 -6.08 6.29 -4.43
CA CYS A 343 -6.71 7.32 -5.25
C CYS A 343 -8.09 7.68 -4.72
N GLN A 344 -8.91 6.67 -4.38
CA GLN A 344 -10.24 6.87 -3.80
C GLN A 344 -10.16 7.57 -2.43
N ALA A 345 -9.22 7.14 -1.57
CA ALA A 345 -9.00 7.75 -0.26
C ALA A 345 -8.64 9.24 -0.40
N ARG A 346 -7.80 9.59 -1.39
CA ARG A 346 -7.45 10.98 -1.71
C ARG A 346 -8.66 11.77 -2.18
N HIS A 347 -9.48 11.20 -3.06
CA HIS A 347 -10.71 11.82 -3.55
C HIS A 347 -11.70 12.10 -2.41
N PHE A 348 -11.98 11.11 -1.56
CA PHE A 348 -12.87 11.28 -0.41
C PHE A 348 -12.34 12.30 0.60
N LYS A 349 -11.02 12.36 0.79
CA LYS A 349 -10.40 13.37 1.65
C LYS A 349 -10.57 14.77 1.06
N PHE A 350 -10.34 14.94 -0.22
CA PHE A 350 -10.52 16.22 -0.91
C PHE A 350 -11.97 16.71 -0.80
N GLU A 351 -12.94 15.84 -1.07
CA GLU A 351 -14.35 16.17 -0.93
C GLU A 351 -14.72 16.57 0.51
N ALA A 352 -14.21 15.84 1.52
CA ALA A 352 -14.49 16.16 2.93
C ALA A 352 -13.96 17.54 3.34
N LEU A 353 -12.87 18.02 2.71
CA LEU A 353 -12.30 19.34 3.00
C LEU A 353 -13.04 20.48 2.28
N HIS A 354 -13.70 20.21 1.16
CA HIS A 354 -14.36 21.21 0.32
C HIS A 354 -15.90 21.18 0.44
N THR A 355 -16.47 20.24 1.19
CA THR A 355 -17.90 20.29 1.54
C THR A 355 -18.05 21.38 2.62
N ILE A 356 -18.59 22.53 2.25
CA ILE A 356 -19.08 23.55 3.19
C ILE A 356 -20.08 22.83 4.10
N PRO A 357 -19.99 22.98 5.45
CA PRO A 357 -21.02 22.45 6.31
C PRO A 357 -22.36 23.07 5.88
N PHE A 358 -23.30 22.24 5.48
CA PHE A 358 -24.68 22.67 5.31
C PHE A 358 -25.18 23.00 6.72
N ASP A 359 -25.17 24.28 7.08
CA ASP A 359 -25.74 24.79 8.30
C ASP A 359 -27.24 24.50 8.25
N ALA A 360 -27.69 23.56 9.08
CA ALA A 360 -29.05 23.07 9.15
C ALA A 360 -29.99 24.06 9.84
N GLN A 361 -29.71 25.38 9.80
CA GLN A 361 -30.56 26.44 10.37
C GLN A 361 -30.50 27.70 9.52
N ASN A 362 -30.99 27.67 8.31
CA ASN A 362 -31.72 28.78 7.69
C ASN A 362 -31.87 28.48 6.19
N ASP A 363 -33.12 28.68 5.77
CA ASP A 363 -33.66 28.73 4.43
C ASP A 363 -34.35 27.47 3.87
N VAL A 364 -35.56 27.38 4.35
CA VAL A 364 -36.71 26.94 3.54
C VAL A 364 -36.93 28.00 2.49
N LYS A 365 -36.51 27.76 1.24
CA LYS A 365 -37.26 28.11 0.00
C LYS A 365 -36.45 27.81 -1.24
N ASN A 366 -37.01 26.91 -2.05
CA ASN A 366 -36.82 26.79 -3.48
C ASN A 366 -35.42 26.47 -3.97
N ASP A 367 -35.12 25.17 -4.11
CA ASP A 367 -34.57 24.71 -5.38
C ASP A 367 -34.80 23.20 -5.54
N ASP A 368 -35.36 22.78 -6.69
CA ASP A 368 -35.47 21.40 -7.17
C ASP A 368 -34.08 20.83 -7.52
N SER A 369 -33.11 20.96 -6.64
CA SER A 369 -31.79 20.36 -6.83
C SER A 369 -31.84 18.91 -6.39
N THR A 370 -31.94 18.01 -7.35
CA THR A 370 -31.62 16.58 -7.15
C THR A 370 -30.30 16.46 -6.37
N PRO A 371 -30.26 15.74 -5.23
CA PRO A 371 -29.02 15.61 -4.46
C PRO A 371 -27.91 15.07 -5.35
N SER A 372 -26.70 15.60 -5.21
CA SER A 372 -25.57 15.10 -5.99
C SER A 372 -25.45 13.59 -5.80
N LEU A 373 -25.08 12.85 -6.83
CA LEU A 373 -24.96 11.37 -6.81
C LEU A 373 -24.10 10.89 -5.64
N MET A 374 -23.04 11.63 -5.31
CA MET A 374 -22.22 11.33 -4.15
C MET A 374 -22.99 11.39 -2.83
N ASN A 375 -23.93 12.32 -2.70
CA ASN A 375 -24.80 12.42 -1.50
C ASN A 375 -25.73 11.21 -1.41
N ILE A 376 -26.21 10.68 -2.54
CA ILE A 376 -27.03 9.47 -2.57
C ILE A 376 -26.22 8.27 -2.07
N PHE A 377 -24.98 8.07 -2.52
CA PHE A 377 -24.12 6.99 -2.02
C PHE A 377 -23.84 7.11 -0.53
N LYS A 378 -23.61 8.33 -0.03
CA LYS A 378 -23.39 8.62 1.40
C LYS A 378 -24.61 8.29 2.28
N MET A 379 -25.80 8.15 1.72
CA MET A 379 -27.00 7.71 2.45
C MET A 379 -26.98 6.23 2.81
N HIS A 380 -26.10 5.42 2.23
CA HIS A 380 -26.03 3.99 2.56
C HIS A 380 -25.63 3.81 4.04
N PRO A 381 -26.36 3.01 4.84
CA PRO A 381 -26.16 2.91 6.29
C PRO A 381 -24.79 2.39 6.72
N LYS A 382 -24.06 1.72 5.83
CA LYS A 382 -22.69 1.25 6.05
C LYS A 382 -21.63 2.17 5.42
N TRP A 383 -22.02 3.34 4.89
CA TRP A 383 -21.05 4.27 4.36
C TRP A 383 -20.19 4.87 5.47
N GLU A 384 -18.88 4.75 5.34
CA GLU A 384 -17.94 5.30 6.32
C GLU A 384 -17.59 6.76 6.00
N LYS A 385 -17.73 7.63 7.00
CA LYS A 385 -17.36 9.06 6.89
C LYS A 385 -15.86 9.31 7.00
N GLY A 386 -15.08 8.27 7.35
CA GLY A 386 -13.63 8.38 7.49
C GLY A 386 -12.93 8.57 6.14
N THR A 387 -11.79 9.27 6.17
CA THR A 387 -10.95 9.54 4.99
C THR A 387 -9.69 8.65 4.95
N THR A 388 -9.70 7.56 5.71
CA THR A 388 -8.58 6.61 5.72
C THR A 388 -8.62 5.70 4.49
N TRP A 389 -7.50 5.09 4.16
CA TRP A 389 -7.44 4.07 3.10
C TRP A 389 -8.46 2.93 3.34
N LYS A 390 -8.62 2.50 4.60
CA LYS A 390 -9.57 1.42 4.94
C LYS A 390 -11.03 1.86 4.75
N SER A 391 -11.37 3.08 5.17
CA SER A 391 -12.71 3.63 4.95
C SER A 391 -13.02 3.74 3.46
N ALA A 392 -12.05 4.20 2.66
CA ALA A 392 -12.20 4.25 1.20
C ALA A 392 -12.43 2.85 0.62
N LEU A 393 -11.65 1.85 1.03
CA LEU A 393 -11.86 0.46 0.60
C LEU A 393 -13.25 -0.04 0.96
N ASN A 394 -13.73 0.22 2.17
CA ASN A 394 -15.07 -0.22 2.60
C ASN A 394 -16.16 0.46 1.76
N ASN A 395 -16.04 1.76 1.49
CA ASN A 395 -17.00 2.49 0.66
C ASN A 395 -17.03 1.98 -0.79
N ILE A 396 -15.87 1.79 -1.43
CA ILE A 396 -15.87 1.24 -2.80
C ILE A 396 -16.33 -0.21 -2.87
N ARG A 397 -16.21 -0.99 -1.78
CA ARG A 397 -16.81 -2.32 -1.68
C ARG A 397 -18.32 -2.27 -1.75
N LEU A 398 -18.96 -1.29 -1.13
CA LEU A 398 -20.41 -1.10 -1.24
C LEU A 398 -20.82 -0.85 -2.70
N LEU A 399 -20.04 -0.06 -3.43
CA LEU A 399 -20.32 0.26 -4.83
C LEU A 399 -20.20 -0.95 -5.76
N ILE A 400 -19.29 -1.88 -5.49
CA ILE A 400 -19.11 -3.07 -6.32
C ILE A 400 -20.01 -4.25 -5.92
N GLN A 401 -20.63 -4.20 -4.74
CA GLN A 401 -21.47 -5.31 -4.25
C GLN A 401 -22.58 -5.72 -5.22
N PRO A 402 -23.37 -4.82 -5.83
CA PRO A 402 -24.42 -5.21 -6.78
C PRO A 402 -23.86 -5.99 -7.97
N TYR A 403 -22.72 -5.57 -8.53
CA TYR A 403 -22.06 -6.28 -9.61
C TYR A 403 -21.62 -7.69 -9.20
N ILE A 404 -20.99 -7.85 -8.04
CA ILE A 404 -20.52 -9.14 -7.53
C ILE A 404 -21.72 -10.07 -7.24
N TYR A 405 -22.76 -9.56 -6.56
CA TYR A 405 -23.94 -10.36 -6.21
C TYR A 405 -24.69 -10.82 -7.45
N TYR A 406 -24.79 -10.00 -8.48
CA TYR A 406 -25.36 -10.39 -9.75
C TYR A 406 -24.70 -11.66 -10.31
N TRP A 407 -23.36 -11.69 -10.38
CA TRP A 407 -22.64 -12.85 -10.87
C TRP A 407 -22.75 -14.09 -9.99
N LEU A 408 -22.80 -13.90 -8.66
CA LEU A 408 -22.93 -15.01 -7.71
C LEU A 408 -24.33 -15.67 -7.75
N ILE A 409 -25.38 -14.90 -8.00
CA ILE A 409 -26.77 -15.43 -8.06
C ILE A 409 -27.20 -15.81 -9.47
N ARG A 410 -26.52 -15.35 -10.50
CA ARG A 410 -26.86 -15.57 -11.90
C ARG A 410 -27.12 -17.05 -12.25
N PRO A 411 -26.34 -18.04 -11.80
CA PRO A 411 -26.62 -19.46 -12.07
C PRO A 411 -27.99 -19.90 -11.56
N TRP A 412 -28.46 -19.36 -10.44
CA TRP A 412 -29.80 -19.61 -9.94
C TRP A 412 -30.88 -18.93 -10.78
N LEU A 413 -30.63 -17.74 -11.30
CA LEU A 413 -31.54 -17.01 -12.18
C LEU A 413 -31.72 -17.69 -13.56
N GLU A 414 -30.70 -18.45 -13.99
CA GLU A 414 -30.79 -19.28 -15.20
C GLU A 414 -31.73 -20.51 -15.00
N ILE A 415 -31.79 -21.02 -13.76
CA ILE A 415 -32.66 -22.13 -13.38
C ILE A 415 -34.09 -21.63 -13.05
N PHE A 416 -34.16 -20.63 -12.17
CA PHE A 416 -35.41 -20.02 -11.72
C PHE A 416 -35.60 -18.67 -12.38
N ARG A 417 -36.38 -18.63 -13.48
CA ARG A 417 -36.63 -17.38 -14.22
C ARG A 417 -37.59 -16.48 -13.45
N ILE A 418 -37.10 -15.47 -12.79
CA ILE A 418 -37.90 -14.47 -12.07
C ILE A 418 -38.08 -13.25 -12.99
N PRO A 419 -39.32 -12.98 -13.49
CA PRO A 419 -39.58 -11.86 -14.37
C PRO A 419 -39.15 -10.52 -13.76
N GLY A 420 -38.48 -9.65 -14.52
CA GLY A 420 -38.06 -8.31 -14.10
C GLY A 420 -36.83 -8.25 -13.20
N PHE A 421 -36.44 -9.34 -12.54
CA PHE A 421 -35.32 -9.33 -11.58
C PHE A 421 -33.97 -8.90 -12.24
N GLN A 422 -33.68 -9.47 -13.41
CA GLN A 422 -32.47 -9.19 -14.14
C GLN A 422 -32.41 -7.71 -14.57
N SER A 423 -33.55 -7.15 -15.03
CA SER A 423 -33.64 -5.74 -15.39
C SER A 423 -33.43 -4.80 -14.19
N CYS A 424 -34.03 -5.13 -13.03
CA CYS A 424 -33.83 -4.35 -11.80
C CYS A 424 -32.37 -4.36 -11.34
N PHE A 425 -31.73 -5.54 -11.36
CA PHE A 425 -30.32 -5.64 -11.01
C PHE A 425 -29.41 -4.84 -11.97
N SER A 426 -29.70 -4.88 -13.28
CA SER A 426 -28.97 -4.10 -14.28
C SER A 426 -29.13 -2.60 -14.05
N LYS A 427 -30.30 -2.12 -13.66
CA LYS A 427 -30.53 -0.72 -13.30
C LYS A 427 -29.72 -0.32 -12.05
N LEU A 428 -29.71 -1.17 -11.02
CA LEU A 428 -28.92 -0.92 -9.82
C LEU A 428 -27.42 -0.84 -10.12
N ILE A 429 -26.90 -1.76 -10.95
CA ILE A 429 -25.50 -1.73 -11.38
C ILE A 429 -25.22 -0.47 -12.19
N ALA A 430 -26.15 -0.05 -13.08
CA ALA A 430 -26.00 1.20 -13.83
C ALA A 430 -25.89 2.42 -12.91
N ASN A 431 -26.73 2.52 -11.88
CA ASN A 431 -26.65 3.58 -10.88
C ASN A 431 -25.29 3.57 -10.13
N MET A 432 -24.78 2.38 -9.75
CA MET A 432 -23.44 2.28 -9.16
C MET A 432 -22.34 2.73 -10.13
N ASN A 433 -22.52 2.50 -11.42
CA ASN A 433 -21.59 2.90 -12.46
C ASN A 433 -21.58 4.41 -12.77
N GLU A 434 -22.48 5.18 -12.20
CA GLU A 434 -22.43 6.64 -12.23
C GLU A 434 -21.38 7.22 -11.27
N PHE A 435 -20.89 6.41 -10.30
CA PHE A 435 -19.77 6.80 -9.46
C PHE A 435 -18.51 6.96 -10.30
N ARG A 436 -17.95 8.17 -10.33
CA ARG A 436 -16.73 8.52 -11.08
C ARG A 436 -15.73 9.18 -10.16
N VAL A 437 -14.47 9.07 -10.52
CA VAL A 437 -13.35 9.75 -9.86
C VAL A 437 -12.73 10.70 -10.86
N PRO A 438 -13.01 12.00 -10.80
CA PRO A 438 -12.52 12.98 -11.76
C PRO A 438 -11.01 12.96 -11.97
N LEU A 439 -10.28 12.45 -10.99
CA LEU A 439 -8.83 12.36 -11.01
C LEU A 439 -8.28 11.55 -12.20
N PHE A 440 -9.02 10.54 -12.65
CA PHE A 440 -8.57 9.69 -13.77
C PHE A 440 -8.73 10.40 -15.13
N ASP A 441 -9.67 11.30 -15.24
CA ASP A 441 -9.87 12.08 -16.47
C ASP A 441 -8.66 12.99 -16.72
N TYR A 442 -8.08 13.60 -15.68
CA TYR A 442 -6.86 14.41 -15.79
C TYR A 442 -5.62 13.58 -16.17
N VAL A 443 -5.50 12.36 -15.65
CA VAL A 443 -4.39 11.45 -15.98
C VAL A 443 -4.49 10.96 -17.43
N MET A 444 -5.71 10.81 -17.96
CA MET A 444 -5.93 10.37 -19.34
C MET A 444 -5.67 11.50 -20.36
N ALA A 445 -5.83 12.76 -19.96
CA ALA A 445 -5.65 13.92 -20.81
C ALA A 445 -4.19 14.42 -20.89
N SER A 446 -3.33 13.94 -19.99
CA SER A 446 -1.89 14.30 -19.90
C SER A 446 -0.99 13.26 -20.58
#